data_0d98a983d10962b3ef9b79a15e74366c
#
_entry.id   0d98a983d10962b3ef9b79a15e74366c
#
_cell.length_a   1.000
_cell.length_b   1.000
_cell.length_c   1.000
_cell.angle_alpha   90.00
_cell.angle_beta   90.00
_cell.angle_gamma   90.00
#
_symmetry.space_group_name_H-M   'P 1'
#
loop_
_entity.id
_entity.type
_entity.pdbx_description
1 polymer ?
#
loop_
_entity_poly.entity_id
_entity_poly.type
_entity_poly.pdbx_seq_one_letter_code
_entity_poly.pdbx_strand_id
1 'polypeptide(L)'
;MSYSKRFWISLVLFSLIGQVAWVVENMYFNVFIYKMFSASAADISLMVSASSIVATLTTIFIGALSDKLGKRKIFISVGYILWGISILGFSLVRIDTIGAFAPTVISASALCVTITIILDCVMTFFGSTANDACFNAYLTDATDSSTRGKVE
;
A
#
# COMPACT_ATOMS: atom_id res chain seq x y z
N MET A 1 16.00 -16.09 22.33
CA MET A 1 15.46 -14.99 23.17
C MET A 1 13.98 -15.27 23.46
N SER A 2 13.55 -15.14 24.75
CA SER A 2 12.12 -15.30 25.09
C SER A 2 11.44 -13.94 25.01
N TYR A 3 10.73 -13.69 23.93
CA TYR A 3 9.95 -12.46 23.78
C TYR A 3 8.67 -12.53 24.61
N SER A 4 8.19 -11.36 25.08
CA SER A 4 6.96 -11.27 25.85
C SER A 4 5.74 -11.65 25.02
N LYS A 5 4.67 -12.13 25.66
CA LYS A 5 3.38 -12.42 24.98
C LYS A 5 2.85 -11.18 24.23
N ARG A 6 3.09 -9.96 24.77
CA ARG A 6 2.69 -8.70 24.12
C ARG A 6 3.39 -8.49 22.79
N PHE A 7 4.68 -8.83 22.70
CA PHE A 7 5.43 -8.76 21.44
C PHE A 7 4.82 -9.65 20.37
N TRP A 8 4.52 -10.92 20.69
CA TRP A 8 3.92 -11.87 19.75
C TRP A 8 2.53 -11.44 19.29
N ILE A 9 1.69 -10.96 20.23
CA ILE A 9 0.36 -10.45 19.89
C ILE A 9 0.46 -9.25 18.95
N SER A 10 1.35 -8.29 19.21
CA SER A 10 1.55 -7.13 18.33
C SER A 10 2.01 -7.54 16.94
N LEU A 11 2.93 -8.48 16.86
CA LEU A 11 3.48 -8.97 15.59
C LEU A 11 2.39 -9.63 14.73
N VAL A 12 1.59 -10.52 15.33
CA VAL A 12 0.46 -11.19 14.65
C VAL A 12 -0.60 -10.16 14.21
N LEU A 13 -0.93 -9.19 15.05
CA LEU A 13 -1.91 -8.15 14.72
C LEU A 13 -1.42 -7.29 13.54
N PHE A 14 -0.16 -6.83 13.54
CA PHE A 14 0.38 -6.04 12.45
C PHE A 14 0.45 -6.83 11.14
N SER A 15 0.87 -8.09 11.20
CA SER A 15 0.87 -8.98 10.04
C SER A 15 -0.54 -9.16 9.47
N LEU A 16 -1.52 -9.47 10.33
CA LEU A 16 -2.90 -9.66 9.91
C LEU A 16 -3.49 -8.39 9.29
N ILE A 17 -3.31 -7.24 9.95
CA ILE A 17 -3.81 -5.94 9.45
C ILE A 17 -3.18 -5.62 8.09
N GLY A 18 -1.87 -5.81 7.93
CA GLY A 18 -1.17 -5.58 6.67
C GLY A 18 -1.71 -6.45 5.54
N GLN A 19 -1.88 -7.75 5.79
CA GLN A 19 -2.40 -8.69 4.78
C GLN A 19 -3.87 -8.41 4.42
N VAL A 20 -4.71 -8.13 5.41
CA VAL A 20 -6.12 -7.76 5.16
C VAL A 20 -6.20 -6.46 4.36
N ALA A 21 -5.39 -5.45 4.69
CA ALA A 21 -5.35 -4.21 3.95
C ALA A 21 -4.96 -4.43 2.48
N TRP A 22 -3.92 -5.23 2.21
CA TRP A 22 -3.50 -5.59 0.86
C TRP A 22 -4.60 -6.32 0.07
N VAL A 23 -5.30 -7.26 0.69
CA VAL A 23 -6.39 -8.00 0.02
C VAL A 23 -7.54 -7.04 -0.32
N VAL A 24 -7.96 -6.20 0.63
CA VAL A 24 -9.04 -5.22 0.41
C VAL A 24 -8.64 -4.25 -0.70
N GLU A 25 -7.42 -3.74 -0.68
CA GLU A 25 -6.88 -2.83 -1.67
C GLU A 25 -6.94 -3.45 -3.07
N ASN A 26 -6.28 -4.58 -3.27
CA ASN A 26 -6.18 -5.22 -4.57
C ASN A 26 -7.53 -5.66 -5.15
N MET A 27 -8.48 -6.06 -4.32
CA MET A 27 -9.81 -6.44 -4.78
C MET A 27 -10.72 -5.23 -5.02
N TYR A 28 -10.68 -4.25 -4.11
CA TYR A 28 -11.67 -3.18 -4.09
C TYR A 28 -11.38 -2.08 -5.10
N PHE A 29 -10.12 -1.69 -5.30
CA PHE A 29 -9.77 -0.60 -6.21
C PHE A 29 -10.02 -0.94 -7.67
N ASN A 30 -9.79 -2.19 -8.09
CA ASN A 30 -10.14 -2.64 -9.43
C ASN A 30 -11.64 -2.48 -9.70
N VAL A 31 -12.48 -2.88 -8.73
CA VAL A 31 -13.95 -2.74 -8.82
C VAL A 31 -14.36 -1.27 -8.73
N PHE A 32 -13.68 -0.48 -7.90
CA PHE A 32 -13.96 0.95 -7.72
C PHE A 32 -13.79 1.73 -9.03
N ILE A 33 -12.63 1.63 -9.68
CA ILE A 33 -12.41 2.38 -10.94
C ILE A 33 -13.31 1.91 -12.07
N TYR A 34 -13.60 0.61 -12.13
CA TYR A 34 -14.52 0.05 -13.12
C TYR A 34 -15.95 0.59 -12.94
N LYS A 35 -16.49 0.55 -11.71
CA LYS A 35 -17.88 0.95 -11.44
C LYS A 35 -18.06 2.46 -11.39
N MET A 36 -17.12 3.19 -10.83
CA MET A 36 -17.26 4.64 -10.60
C MET A 36 -16.90 5.47 -11.83
N PHE A 37 -15.96 5.02 -12.64
CA PHE A 37 -15.40 5.81 -13.73
C PHE A 37 -15.49 5.09 -15.09
N SER A 38 -16.11 3.92 -15.15
CA SER A 38 -16.22 3.09 -16.36
C SER A 38 -14.84 2.80 -16.99
N ALA A 39 -13.84 2.59 -16.13
CA ALA A 39 -12.47 2.30 -16.56
C ALA A 39 -12.42 1.05 -17.44
N SER A 40 -11.61 1.09 -18.49
CA SER A 40 -11.37 -0.06 -19.36
C SER A 40 -10.48 -1.11 -18.69
N ALA A 41 -10.46 -2.32 -19.24
CA ALA A 41 -9.52 -3.35 -18.82
C ALA A 41 -8.05 -2.91 -18.98
N ALA A 42 -7.76 -2.05 -19.95
CA ALA A 42 -6.42 -1.49 -20.15
C ALA A 42 -6.04 -0.53 -18.99
N ASP A 43 -6.97 0.30 -18.53
CA ASP A 43 -6.74 1.20 -17.38
C ASP A 43 -6.47 0.41 -16.09
N ILE A 44 -7.25 -0.66 -15.84
CA ILE A 44 -7.04 -1.55 -14.70
C ILE A 44 -5.66 -2.23 -14.79
N SER A 45 -5.30 -2.73 -15.98
CA SER A 45 -3.99 -3.35 -16.20
C SER A 45 -2.85 -2.35 -15.99
N LEU A 46 -3.02 -1.11 -16.43
CA LEU A 46 -2.05 -0.04 -16.21
C LEU A 46 -1.89 0.28 -14.73
N MET A 47 -3.00 0.39 -13.99
CA MET A 47 -2.99 0.63 -12.55
C MET A 47 -2.21 -0.47 -11.81
N VAL A 48 -2.58 -1.74 -12.03
CA VAL A 48 -1.93 -2.88 -11.37
C VAL A 48 -0.45 -2.98 -11.75
N SER A 49 -0.09 -2.72 -13.01
CA SER A 49 1.31 -2.75 -13.45
C SER A 49 2.13 -1.62 -12.83
N ALA A 50 1.58 -0.41 -12.80
CA ALA A 50 2.26 0.75 -12.24
C ALA A 50 2.49 0.57 -10.72
N SER A 51 1.46 0.17 -9.97
CA SER A 51 1.58 -0.08 -8.53
C SER A 51 2.55 -1.24 -8.22
N SER A 52 2.56 -2.30 -9.02
CA SER A 52 3.52 -3.41 -8.86
C SER A 52 4.98 -2.96 -9.04
N ILE A 53 5.24 -2.09 -10.02
CA ILE A 53 6.58 -1.50 -10.23
C ILE A 53 6.95 -0.64 -9.02
N VAL A 54 6.04 0.21 -8.55
CA VAL A 54 6.25 1.04 -7.36
C VAL A 54 6.53 0.17 -6.14
N ALA A 55 5.74 -0.88 -5.89
CA ALA A 55 5.95 -1.82 -4.78
C ALA A 55 7.36 -2.43 -4.81
N THR A 56 7.77 -2.93 -5.98
CA THR A 56 9.07 -3.57 -6.16
C THR A 56 10.22 -2.59 -5.90
N LEU A 57 10.18 -1.42 -6.53
CA LEU A 57 11.21 -0.39 -6.35
C LEU A 57 11.26 0.09 -4.90
N THR A 58 10.10 0.33 -4.28
CA THR A 58 10.01 0.75 -2.88
C THR A 58 10.64 -0.27 -1.96
N THR A 59 10.29 -1.56 -2.12
CA THR A 59 10.82 -2.63 -1.28
C THR A 59 12.35 -2.69 -1.36
N ILE A 60 12.94 -2.55 -2.55
CA ILE A 60 14.40 -2.56 -2.73
C ILE A 60 15.05 -1.33 -2.10
N PHE A 61 14.57 -0.11 -2.47
CA PHE A 61 15.23 1.13 -2.04
C PHE A 61 15.01 1.45 -0.57
N ILE A 62 13.76 1.30 -0.09
CA ILE A 62 13.42 1.59 1.31
C ILE A 62 13.94 0.49 2.22
N GLY A 63 13.95 -0.77 1.77
CA GLY A 63 14.61 -1.87 2.49
C GLY A 63 16.07 -1.52 2.78
N ALA A 64 16.85 -1.23 1.73
CA ALA A 64 18.25 -0.85 1.86
C ALA A 64 18.47 0.42 2.72
N LEU A 65 17.59 1.43 2.57
CA LEU A 65 17.65 2.66 3.35
C LEU A 65 17.36 2.41 4.83
N SER A 66 16.34 1.63 5.14
CA SER A 66 15.96 1.29 6.50
C SER A 66 17.04 0.49 7.23
N ASP A 67 17.73 -0.38 6.50
CA ASP A 67 18.88 -1.15 7.00
C ASP A 67 20.05 -0.22 7.33
N LYS A 68 20.38 0.67 6.41
CA LYS A 68 21.46 1.66 6.60
C LYS A 68 21.21 2.59 7.78
N LEU A 69 19.97 2.99 8.01
CA LEU A 69 19.60 3.90 9.10
C LEU A 69 19.35 3.19 10.43
N GLY A 70 19.13 1.88 10.43
CA GLY A 70 18.82 1.09 11.63
C GLY A 70 17.53 1.49 12.35
N LYS A 71 16.61 2.21 11.68
CA LYS A 71 15.40 2.82 12.28
C LYS A 71 14.10 2.22 11.73
N ARG A 72 14.04 0.92 11.51
CA ARG A 72 12.89 0.23 10.89
C ARG A 72 11.54 0.58 11.51
N LYS A 73 11.48 0.71 12.85
CA LYS A 73 10.23 1.03 13.57
C LYS A 73 9.62 2.37 13.14
N ILE A 74 10.44 3.37 12.82
CA ILE A 74 9.96 4.67 12.35
C ILE A 74 9.34 4.52 10.96
N PHE A 75 10.01 3.81 10.05
CA PHE A 75 9.48 3.55 8.70
C PHE A 75 8.16 2.79 8.74
N ILE A 76 8.04 1.78 9.63
CA ILE A 76 6.81 1.03 9.83
C ILE A 76 5.70 1.98 10.32
N SER A 77 5.92 2.72 11.40
CA SER A 77 4.89 3.57 12.00
C SER A 77 4.45 4.69 11.08
N VAL A 78 5.41 5.41 10.48
CA VAL A 78 5.11 6.52 9.55
C VAL A 78 4.48 5.98 8.27
N GLY A 79 4.97 4.87 7.75
CA GLY A 79 4.43 4.23 6.55
C GLY A 79 2.97 3.82 6.72
N TYR A 80 2.60 3.16 7.82
CA TYR A 80 1.20 2.80 8.09
C TYR A 80 0.29 4.02 8.27
N ILE A 81 0.76 5.08 8.93
CA ILE A 81 -0.01 6.33 9.08
C ILE A 81 -0.25 6.96 7.71
N LEU A 82 0.79 7.11 6.90
CA LEU A 82 0.69 7.72 5.57
C LEU A 82 -0.11 6.84 4.60
N TRP A 83 -0.01 5.51 4.72
CA TRP A 83 -0.85 4.57 3.99
C TRP A 83 -2.33 4.80 4.32
N GLY A 84 -2.69 4.86 5.61
CA GLY A 84 -4.07 5.15 6.03
C GLY A 84 -4.56 6.52 5.55
N ILE A 85 -3.72 7.56 5.57
CA ILE A 85 -4.07 8.88 5.05
C ILE A 85 -4.28 8.85 3.53
N SER A 86 -3.42 8.14 2.78
CA SER A 86 -3.55 8.04 1.32
C SER A 86 -4.85 7.36 0.89
N ILE A 87 -5.33 6.38 1.66
CA ILE A 87 -6.64 5.74 1.41
C ILE A 87 -7.77 6.76 1.49
N LEU A 88 -7.72 7.71 2.43
CA LEU A 88 -8.73 8.77 2.53
C LEU A 88 -8.75 9.68 1.28
N GLY A 89 -7.62 9.81 0.58
CA GLY A 89 -7.53 10.58 -0.67
C GLY A 89 -8.49 10.08 -1.74
N PHE A 90 -8.77 8.78 -1.81
CA PHE A 90 -9.71 8.22 -2.79
C PHE A 90 -11.15 8.69 -2.59
N SER A 91 -11.53 9.09 -1.38
CA SER A 91 -12.86 9.63 -1.11
C SER A 91 -13.12 10.98 -1.81
N LEU A 92 -12.05 11.68 -2.17
CA LEU A 92 -12.10 12.96 -2.87
C LEU A 92 -12.19 12.81 -4.41
N VAL A 93 -11.88 11.62 -4.93
CA VAL A 93 -11.91 11.34 -6.37
C VAL A 93 -13.35 11.03 -6.79
N ARG A 94 -14.05 12.04 -7.27
CA ARG A 94 -15.45 11.96 -7.72
C ARG A 94 -15.62 12.74 -9.00
N ILE A 95 -16.45 12.23 -9.92
CA ILE A 95 -16.74 12.91 -11.19
C ILE A 95 -17.32 14.31 -10.93
N ASP A 96 -18.18 14.49 -9.93
CA ASP A 96 -18.80 15.77 -9.59
C ASP A 96 -17.76 16.80 -9.13
N THR A 97 -16.74 16.36 -8.38
CA THR A 97 -15.68 17.24 -7.87
C THR A 97 -14.68 17.58 -8.96
N ILE A 98 -14.30 16.61 -9.77
CA ILE A 98 -13.26 16.74 -10.81
C ILE A 98 -13.87 17.30 -12.10
N GLY A 99 -15.16 17.06 -12.34
CA GLY A 99 -15.89 17.57 -13.50
C GLY A 99 -15.88 19.10 -13.60
N ALA A 100 -15.71 19.82 -12.50
CA ALA A 100 -15.51 21.27 -12.50
C ALA A 100 -14.23 21.71 -13.25
N PHE A 101 -13.24 20.81 -13.37
CA PHE A 101 -11.96 21.05 -14.05
C PHE A 101 -11.87 20.42 -15.44
N ALA A 102 -12.90 19.66 -15.85
CA ALA A 102 -12.90 18.92 -17.12
C ALA A 102 -14.04 19.41 -18.02
N PRO A 103 -13.79 19.68 -19.31
CA PRO A 103 -14.78 20.26 -20.23
C PRO A 103 -15.92 19.30 -20.61
N THR A 104 -15.73 18.00 -20.42
CA THR A 104 -16.75 16.96 -20.75
C THR A 104 -16.76 15.85 -19.70
N VAL A 105 -17.89 15.12 -19.61
CA VAL A 105 -18.02 13.96 -18.70
C VAL A 105 -17.00 12.88 -19.02
N ILE A 106 -16.69 12.67 -20.30
CA ILE A 106 -15.71 11.68 -20.76
C ILE A 106 -14.30 12.09 -20.29
N SER A 107 -13.94 13.36 -20.39
CA SER A 107 -12.65 13.85 -19.91
C SER A 107 -12.56 13.85 -18.38
N ALA A 108 -13.70 14.08 -17.68
CA ALA A 108 -13.77 13.97 -16.24
C ALA A 108 -13.53 12.54 -15.76
N SER A 109 -14.14 11.55 -16.43
CA SER A 109 -13.93 10.13 -16.12
C SER A 109 -12.47 9.71 -16.33
N ALA A 110 -11.88 10.06 -17.46
CA ALA A 110 -10.47 9.76 -17.76
C ALA A 110 -9.52 10.43 -16.75
N LEU A 111 -9.82 11.65 -16.33
CA LEU A 111 -9.06 12.36 -15.30
C LEU A 111 -9.19 11.69 -13.94
N CYS A 112 -10.40 11.23 -13.56
CA CYS A 112 -10.62 10.46 -12.34
C CYS A 112 -9.81 9.15 -12.34
N VAL A 113 -9.79 8.42 -13.46
CA VAL A 113 -9.00 7.19 -13.61
C VAL A 113 -7.51 7.51 -13.43
N THR A 114 -6.99 8.53 -14.10
CA THR A 114 -5.60 8.93 -13.99
C THR A 114 -5.20 9.31 -12.55
N ILE A 115 -6.03 10.11 -11.87
CA ILE A 115 -5.80 10.50 -10.48
C ILE A 115 -5.84 9.27 -9.58
N THR A 116 -6.76 8.34 -9.81
CA THR A 116 -6.84 7.09 -9.03
C THR A 116 -5.58 6.26 -9.20
N ILE A 117 -5.04 6.12 -10.41
CA ILE A 117 -3.78 5.39 -10.66
C ILE A 117 -2.61 6.04 -9.91
N ILE A 118 -2.53 7.38 -9.91
CA ILE A 118 -1.49 8.10 -9.18
C ILE A 118 -1.64 7.89 -7.66
N LEU A 119 -2.85 7.99 -7.14
CA LEU A 119 -3.11 7.76 -5.72
C LEU A 119 -2.82 6.31 -5.32
N ASP A 120 -3.13 5.34 -6.17
CA ASP A 120 -2.80 3.93 -5.98
C ASP A 120 -1.28 3.73 -5.88
N CYS A 121 -0.51 4.35 -6.76
CA CYS A 121 0.95 4.34 -6.68
C CYS A 121 1.49 4.95 -5.38
N VAL A 122 0.93 6.09 -4.94
CA VAL A 122 1.31 6.75 -3.68
C VAL A 122 0.96 5.87 -2.48
N MET A 123 -0.22 5.30 -2.47
CA MET A 123 -0.68 4.39 -1.45
C MET A 123 0.19 3.13 -1.38
N THR A 124 0.48 2.51 -2.51
CA THR A 124 1.37 1.36 -2.64
C THR A 124 2.79 1.68 -2.16
N PHE A 125 3.31 2.87 -2.43
CA PHE A 125 4.61 3.31 -1.92
C PHE A 125 4.64 3.27 -0.39
N PHE A 126 3.64 3.80 0.30
CA PHE A 126 3.59 3.78 1.77
C PHE A 126 3.30 2.39 2.32
N GLY A 127 2.39 1.64 1.70
CA GLY A 127 2.08 0.26 2.08
C GLY A 127 3.30 -0.65 1.98
N SER A 128 4.00 -0.62 0.85
CA SER A 128 5.22 -1.41 0.64
C SER A 128 6.36 -0.95 1.53
N THR A 129 6.48 0.35 1.82
CA THR A 129 7.46 0.85 2.79
C THR A 129 7.24 0.23 4.17
N ALA A 130 6.00 0.25 4.66
CA ALA A 130 5.68 -0.22 6.01
C ALA A 130 5.68 -1.75 6.10
N ASN A 131 4.96 -2.41 5.20
CA ASN A 131 4.67 -3.84 5.26
C ASN A 131 5.77 -4.68 4.60
N ASP A 132 6.07 -4.44 3.33
CA ASP A 132 6.93 -5.33 2.56
C ASP A 132 8.41 -5.11 2.87
N ALA A 133 8.86 -3.86 2.88
CA ALA A 133 10.26 -3.54 3.13
C ALA A 133 10.63 -3.64 4.62
N CYS A 134 9.92 -2.89 5.48
CA CYS A 134 10.38 -2.70 6.85
C CYS A 134 9.82 -3.72 7.84
N PHE A 135 8.55 -4.12 7.71
CA PHE A 135 7.95 -5.08 8.64
C PHE A 135 8.52 -6.49 8.42
N ASN A 136 8.64 -6.98 7.19
CA ASN A 136 9.23 -8.28 6.90
C ASN A 136 10.70 -8.34 7.33
N ALA A 137 11.47 -7.26 7.09
CA ALA A 137 12.83 -7.18 7.58
C ALA A 137 12.91 -7.15 9.12
N TYR A 138 11.99 -6.43 9.78
CA TYR A 138 11.89 -6.43 11.24
C TYR A 138 11.53 -7.82 11.79
N LEU A 139 10.63 -8.55 11.12
CA LEU A 139 10.28 -9.92 11.46
C LEU A 139 11.51 -10.83 11.42
N THR A 140 12.30 -10.72 10.35
CA THR A 140 13.52 -11.49 10.15
C THR A 140 14.55 -11.20 11.24
N ASP A 141 14.75 -9.94 11.63
CA ASP A 141 15.67 -9.57 12.71
C ASP A 141 15.20 -10.01 14.11
N ALA A 142 13.89 -10.08 14.30
CA ALA A 142 13.28 -10.44 15.56
C ALA A 142 13.16 -11.97 15.78
N THR A 143 13.46 -12.78 14.76
CA THR A 143 13.29 -14.23 14.81
C THR A 143 14.62 -14.96 14.55
N ASP A 144 14.87 -16.02 15.31
CA ASP A 144 16.00 -16.92 15.06
C ASP A 144 15.64 -17.91 13.93
N SER A 145 16.65 -18.48 13.26
CA SER A 145 16.48 -19.45 12.17
C SER A 145 15.59 -20.63 12.53
N SER A 146 15.54 -21.04 13.81
CA SER A 146 14.72 -22.14 14.31
C SER A 146 13.24 -21.76 14.53
N THR A 147 12.94 -20.47 14.67
CA THR A 147 11.58 -19.96 14.95
C THR A 147 10.97 -19.26 13.75
N ARG A 148 11.79 -18.81 12.80
CA ARG A 148 11.37 -18.03 11.63
C ARG A 148 10.25 -18.71 10.83
N GLY A 149 10.39 -19.97 10.47
CA GLY A 149 9.38 -20.69 9.70
C GLY A 149 8.06 -20.99 10.42
N LYS A 150 7.96 -20.61 11.73
CA LYS A 150 6.69 -20.65 12.47
C LYS A 150 6.00 -19.29 12.54
N VAL A 151 6.72 -18.24 12.19
CA VAL A 151 6.31 -16.84 12.32
C VAL A 151 5.97 -16.23 10.96
N GLU A 152 6.64 -16.67 9.92
CA GLU A 152 6.31 -16.39 8.51
C GLU A 152 5.16 -17.29 8.02
#